data_5bbbfdee60819a2db2cb5aaa6c0ece02
#
_entry.id   5bbbfdee60819a2db2cb5aaa6c0ece02
#
_cell.length_a   1.000
_cell.length_b   1.000
_cell.length_c   1.000
_cell.angle_alpha   90.00
_cell.angle_beta   90.00
_cell.angle_gamma   90.00
#
_symmetry.space_group_name_H-M   'P 1'
#
loop_
_entity.id
_entity.type
_entity.pdbx_description
1 polymer ?
#
loop_
_entity_poly.entity_id
_entity_poly.type
_entity_poly.pdbx_seq_one_letter_code
_entity_poly.pdbx_strand_id
1 'polypeptide(L)'
;YVPAGGRMGRWDIAGRTVEANLAKNPVGFDRQIQSIKTAGGRLCAFFLNDNDADGHDVSWIYDVDFERIADTPGLVAFAGGTRAHDMQVRLKYAGIDAAIISDVAQAIGAVADEAAGDTFYAVANYTAFPPLVKELDGLKGADAATVAARAATCADGSAVPVGIAPVELSRPLRIVYLYPDALNLYGDGGNVIALERRCTWRGIPVRVDEVRMGESLDLTDADIVMMGGGSDRDQLAVAHELLAQKDKVASYVEDSG
;
A
#
# COMPACT_ATOMS: atom_id res chain seq x y z
N TYR A 1 -18.68 -16.56 -21.80
CA TYR A 1 -19.29 -15.30 -21.33
C TYR A 1 -18.32 -14.18 -21.67
N VAL A 2 -18.65 -13.36 -22.65
CA VAL A 2 -17.94 -12.12 -22.95
C VAL A 2 -18.63 -11.02 -22.12
N PRO A 3 -17.97 -10.42 -21.14
CA PRO A 3 -18.60 -9.34 -20.36
C PRO A 3 -18.91 -8.15 -21.28
N ALA A 4 -20.14 -7.69 -21.23
CA ALA A 4 -20.56 -6.52 -21.99
C ALA A 4 -19.81 -5.26 -21.53
N GLY A 5 -19.12 -4.60 -22.46
CA GLY A 5 -18.71 -3.21 -22.36
C GLY A 5 -17.63 -2.84 -21.36
N GLY A 6 -16.37 -2.83 -21.76
CA GLY A 6 -15.38 -1.88 -21.25
C GLY A 6 -14.80 -2.11 -19.85
N ARG A 7 -15.02 -3.25 -19.20
CA ARG A 7 -14.50 -3.53 -17.85
C ARG A 7 -13.43 -4.60 -17.78
N MET A 8 -13.20 -5.29 -18.89
CA MET A 8 -12.19 -6.34 -19.03
C MET A 8 -11.73 -6.40 -20.48
N GLY A 9 -10.46 -6.65 -20.69
CA GLY A 9 -9.88 -6.90 -22.01
C GLY A 9 -8.75 -7.90 -21.94
N ARG A 10 -8.44 -8.51 -23.10
CA ARG A 10 -7.33 -9.42 -23.30
C ARG A 10 -6.53 -9.02 -24.52
N TRP A 11 -5.23 -9.05 -24.38
CA TRP A 11 -4.25 -8.74 -25.42
C TRP A 11 -3.22 -9.84 -25.50
N ASP A 12 -2.70 -10.04 -26.71
CA ASP A 12 -1.49 -10.84 -26.90
C ASP A 12 -0.31 -9.86 -27.14
N ILE A 13 0.63 -9.85 -26.19
CA ILE A 13 1.76 -8.91 -26.17
C ILE A 13 3.00 -9.69 -25.78
N ALA A 14 4.05 -9.63 -26.60
CA ALA A 14 5.31 -10.34 -26.39
C ALA A 14 5.13 -11.87 -26.22
N GLY A 15 4.16 -12.46 -26.94
CA GLY A 15 3.84 -13.90 -26.84
C GLY A 15 3.17 -14.31 -25.52
N ARG A 16 2.63 -13.35 -24.80
CA ARG A 16 1.97 -13.53 -23.49
C ARG A 16 0.54 -12.97 -23.51
N THR A 17 -0.39 -13.68 -22.90
CA THR A 17 -1.72 -13.12 -22.65
C THR A 17 -1.63 -12.08 -21.55
N VAL A 18 -2.10 -10.86 -21.82
CA VAL A 18 -2.31 -9.81 -20.83
C VAL A 18 -3.80 -9.63 -20.62
N GLU A 19 -4.27 -9.74 -19.39
CA GLU A 19 -5.65 -9.54 -19.00
C GLU A 19 -5.77 -8.31 -18.11
N ALA A 20 -6.54 -7.31 -18.55
CA ALA A 20 -6.78 -6.12 -17.75
C ALA A 20 -8.24 -6.04 -17.28
N ASN A 21 -8.41 -5.73 -15.99
CA ASN A 21 -9.70 -5.70 -15.31
C ASN A 21 -9.90 -4.38 -14.55
N LEU A 22 -11.11 -3.83 -14.67
CA LEU A 22 -11.55 -2.69 -13.87
C LEU A 22 -12.08 -3.16 -12.52
N ALA A 23 -11.55 -2.59 -11.43
CA ALA A 23 -12.05 -2.79 -10.08
C ALA A 23 -12.03 -1.46 -9.32
N LYS A 24 -13.18 -0.92 -8.96
CA LYS A 24 -13.33 0.45 -8.41
C LYS A 24 -13.60 0.52 -6.89
N ASN A 25 -13.59 -0.60 -6.21
CA ASN A 25 -13.85 -0.71 -4.78
C ASN A 25 -13.28 -2.03 -4.23
N PRO A 26 -13.23 -2.22 -2.91
CA PRO A 26 -12.69 -3.43 -2.29
C PRO A 26 -13.28 -4.73 -2.84
N VAL A 27 -14.62 -4.81 -2.93
CA VAL A 27 -15.30 -6.01 -3.44
C VAL A 27 -14.90 -6.34 -4.87
N GLY A 28 -14.70 -5.33 -5.70
CA GLY A 28 -14.22 -5.50 -7.08
C GLY A 28 -12.80 -6.03 -7.12
N PHE A 29 -11.90 -5.47 -6.33
CA PHE A 29 -10.52 -5.95 -6.21
C PHE A 29 -10.45 -7.38 -5.67
N ASP A 30 -11.18 -7.70 -4.61
CA ASP A 30 -11.22 -9.05 -4.04
C ASP A 30 -11.64 -10.12 -5.04
N ARG A 31 -12.62 -9.79 -5.90
CA ARG A 31 -13.04 -10.69 -6.98
C ARG A 31 -11.93 -10.93 -8.00
N GLN A 32 -11.17 -9.89 -8.36
CA GLN A 32 -10.04 -10.04 -9.27
C GLN A 32 -8.91 -10.84 -8.62
N ILE A 33 -8.56 -10.54 -7.38
CA ILE A 33 -7.56 -11.28 -6.61
C ILE A 33 -7.94 -12.76 -6.48
N GLN A 34 -9.22 -13.05 -6.18
CA GLN A 34 -9.72 -14.43 -6.12
C GLN A 34 -9.64 -15.13 -7.48
N SER A 35 -9.94 -14.42 -8.58
CA SER A 35 -9.82 -14.95 -9.94
C SER A 35 -8.36 -15.27 -10.29
N ILE A 36 -7.44 -14.35 -9.99
CA ILE A 36 -5.99 -14.52 -10.17
C ILE A 36 -5.49 -15.74 -9.39
N LYS A 37 -5.85 -15.84 -8.10
CA LYS A 37 -5.48 -16.98 -7.24
C LYS A 37 -5.98 -18.30 -7.81
N THR A 38 -7.25 -18.34 -8.23
CA THR A 38 -7.87 -19.54 -8.78
C THR A 38 -7.23 -19.99 -10.10
N ALA A 39 -6.81 -19.03 -10.93
CA ALA A 39 -6.10 -19.28 -12.17
C ALA A 39 -4.60 -19.65 -11.98
N GLY A 40 -4.08 -19.60 -10.75
CA GLY A 40 -2.66 -19.78 -10.47
C GLY A 40 -1.79 -18.63 -11.00
N GLY A 41 -2.40 -17.45 -11.17
CA GLY A 41 -1.71 -16.27 -11.71
C GLY A 41 -0.64 -15.76 -10.75
N ARG A 42 0.56 -15.51 -11.29
CA ARG A 42 1.70 -15.03 -10.51
C ARG A 42 2.31 -13.72 -11.02
N LEU A 43 1.87 -13.21 -12.16
CA LEU A 43 2.34 -11.96 -12.74
C LEU A 43 1.22 -10.92 -12.65
N CYS A 44 1.38 -9.92 -11.79
CA CYS A 44 0.32 -8.99 -11.46
C CYS A 44 0.79 -7.54 -11.47
N ALA A 45 -0.05 -6.61 -11.96
CA ALA A 45 0.12 -5.18 -11.77
C ALA A 45 -1.18 -4.56 -11.24
N PHE A 46 -1.06 -3.69 -10.24
CA PHE A 46 -2.18 -2.99 -9.62
C PHE A 46 -2.01 -1.48 -9.83
N PHE A 47 -2.98 -0.87 -10.51
CA PHE A 47 -2.96 0.56 -10.85
C PHE A 47 -4.00 1.30 -10.02
N LEU A 48 -3.54 2.31 -9.27
CA LEU A 48 -4.36 3.11 -8.39
C LEU A 48 -4.19 4.60 -8.69
N ASN A 49 -5.30 5.27 -8.96
CA ASN A 49 -5.39 6.72 -9.09
C ASN A 49 -6.31 7.30 -8.02
N ASP A 50 -6.19 8.62 -7.78
CA ASP A 50 -7.00 9.41 -6.86
C ASP A 50 -7.61 10.65 -7.54
N ASN A 51 -7.93 10.54 -8.83
CA ASN A 51 -8.62 11.60 -9.53
C ASN A 51 -10.06 11.79 -9.00
N ASP A 52 -10.69 12.92 -9.29
CA ASP A 52 -12.03 13.27 -8.79
C ASP A 52 -13.07 12.15 -8.93
N ALA A 53 -13.03 11.41 -10.05
CA ALA A 53 -13.97 10.31 -10.30
C ALA A 53 -13.66 9.02 -9.52
N ASP A 54 -12.45 8.87 -8.95
CA ASP A 54 -12.09 7.76 -8.06
C ASP A 54 -12.40 8.08 -6.59
N GLY A 55 -12.48 9.38 -6.26
CA GLY A 55 -12.42 9.89 -4.90
C GLY A 55 -10.97 10.04 -4.43
N HIS A 56 -10.68 11.08 -3.66
CA HIS A 56 -9.32 11.37 -3.19
C HIS A 56 -8.86 10.43 -2.06
N ASP A 57 -9.80 9.82 -1.35
CA ASP A 57 -9.49 8.85 -0.31
C ASP A 57 -9.27 7.47 -0.91
N VAL A 58 -8.01 7.01 -0.85
CA VAL A 58 -7.61 5.67 -1.31
C VAL A 58 -7.45 4.68 -0.16
N SER A 59 -7.83 5.05 1.06
CA SER A 59 -7.69 4.17 2.24
C SER A 59 -8.47 2.86 2.11
N TRP A 60 -9.50 2.82 1.29
CA TRP A 60 -10.28 1.63 1.00
C TRP A 60 -9.44 0.45 0.44
N ILE A 61 -8.21 0.70 -0.08
CA ILE A 61 -7.33 -0.40 -0.49
C ILE A 61 -6.90 -1.28 0.68
N TYR A 62 -7.02 -0.80 1.92
CA TYR A 62 -6.70 -1.58 3.12
C TYR A 62 -7.80 -2.60 3.45
N ASP A 63 -9.01 -2.46 2.89
CA ASP A 63 -10.10 -3.42 3.00
C ASP A 63 -10.00 -4.54 1.94
N VAL A 64 -9.03 -4.45 1.02
CA VAL A 64 -8.77 -5.46 -0.02
C VAL A 64 -7.87 -6.57 0.52
N ASP A 65 -8.26 -7.81 0.33
CA ASP A 65 -7.54 -9.00 0.82
C ASP A 65 -6.43 -9.44 -0.16
N PHE A 66 -5.38 -8.62 -0.30
CA PHE A 66 -4.19 -8.95 -1.10
C PHE A 66 -3.42 -10.14 -0.52
N GLU A 67 -3.56 -10.43 0.76
CA GLU A 67 -2.95 -11.54 1.48
C GLU A 67 -3.25 -12.88 0.81
N ARG A 68 -4.36 -13.00 0.11
CA ARG A 68 -4.76 -14.22 -0.63
C ARG A 68 -3.76 -14.67 -1.68
N ILE A 69 -3.02 -13.76 -2.29
CA ILE A 69 -2.03 -14.09 -3.33
C ILE A 69 -0.59 -14.03 -2.82
N ALA A 70 -0.37 -13.60 -1.59
CA ALA A 70 0.97 -13.39 -1.04
C ALA A 70 1.83 -14.67 -1.01
N ASP A 71 1.19 -15.82 -0.80
CA ASP A 71 1.83 -17.13 -0.77
C ASP A 71 1.95 -17.81 -2.15
N THR A 72 1.61 -17.10 -3.25
CA THR A 72 1.71 -17.65 -4.60
C THR A 72 3.19 -17.84 -4.98
N PRO A 73 3.64 -19.07 -5.30
CA PRO A 73 5.03 -19.31 -5.65
C PRO A 73 5.47 -18.52 -6.88
N GLY A 74 6.59 -17.79 -6.76
CA GLY A 74 7.12 -16.98 -7.86
C GLY A 74 6.26 -15.77 -8.21
N LEU A 75 5.47 -15.24 -7.28
CA LEU A 75 4.69 -14.01 -7.48
C LEU A 75 5.61 -12.85 -7.81
N VAL A 76 5.33 -12.20 -8.95
CA VAL A 76 5.92 -10.93 -9.36
C VAL A 76 4.83 -9.89 -9.41
N ALA A 77 4.96 -8.83 -8.62
CA ALA A 77 3.94 -7.80 -8.48
C ALA A 77 4.48 -6.41 -8.80
N PHE A 78 3.61 -5.57 -9.37
CA PHE A 78 3.90 -4.19 -9.71
C PHE A 78 2.81 -3.26 -9.19
N ALA A 79 3.19 -2.02 -8.88
CA ALA A 79 2.29 -0.95 -8.48
C ALA A 79 2.44 0.24 -9.44
N GLY A 80 1.33 0.72 -9.99
CA GLY A 80 1.29 1.83 -10.94
C GLY A 80 0.18 2.84 -10.63
N GLY A 81 0.10 3.90 -11.42
CA GLY A 81 -0.85 4.99 -11.26
C GLY A 81 -0.35 6.13 -10.38
N THR A 82 -1.19 7.16 -10.19
CA THR A 82 -0.84 8.36 -9.39
C THR A 82 -0.54 8.02 -7.92
N ARG A 83 -1.13 6.93 -7.41
CA ARG A 83 -0.97 6.43 -6.04
C ARG A 83 -0.20 5.10 -5.97
N ALA A 84 0.77 4.94 -6.89
CA ALA A 84 1.61 3.74 -6.95
C ALA A 84 2.34 3.44 -5.63
N HIS A 85 2.81 4.48 -4.93
CA HIS A 85 3.47 4.33 -3.64
C HIS A 85 2.53 3.81 -2.55
N ASP A 86 1.28 4.29 -2.50
CA ASP A 86 0.28 3.80 -1.54
C ASP A 86 -0.07 2.34 -1.82
N MET A 87 -0.24 1.98 -3.09
CA MET A 87 -0.46 0.60 -3.51
C MET A 87 0.74 -0.29 -3.15
N GLN A 88 1.98 0.14 -3.42
CA GLN A 88 3.18 -0.59 -3.05
C GLN A 88 3.25 -0.84 -1.53
N VAL A 89 2.95 0.20 -0.74
CA VAL A 89 2.92 0.10 0.73
C VAL A 89 1.84 -0.90 1.16
N ARG A 90 0.64 -0.85 0.58
CA ARG A 90 -0.43 -1.81 0.89
C ARG A 90 -0.03 -3.25 0.55
N LEU A 91 0.56 -3.47 -0.62
CA LEU A 91 1.06 -4.79 -1.02
C LEU A 91 2.14 -5.29 -0.06
N LYS A 92 3.05 -4.41 0.37
CA LYS A 92 4.08 -4.76 1.36
C LYS A 92 3.48 -5.17 2.70
N TYR A 93 2.39 -4.54 3.15
CA TYR A 93 1.65 -4.99 4.35
C TYR A 93 1.05 -6.38 4.17
N ALA A 94 0.63 -6.74 2.97
CA ALA A 94 0.17 -8.08 2.64
C ALA A 94 1.31 -9.11 2.50
N GLY A 95 2.57 -8.70 2.66
CA GLY A 95 3.72 -9.58 2.46
C GLY A 95 4.17 -9.74 1.00
N ILE A 96 3.73 -8.84 0.13
CA ILE A 96 4.03 -8.84 -1.30
C ILE A 96 5.03 -7.73 -1.62
N ASP A 97 6.22 -8.08 -2.09
CA ASP A 97 7.15 -7.11 -2.64
C ASP A 97 6.72 -6.73 -4.06
N ALA A 98 6.47 -5.44 -4.28
CA ALA A 98 6.06 -4.90 -5.56
C ALA A 98 7.00 -3.80 -6.04
N ALA A 99 7.37 -3.83 -7.32
CA ALA A 99 8.11 -2.74 -7.94
C ALA A 99 7.13 -1.64 -8.42
N ILE A 100 7.55 -0.38 -8.32
CA ILE A 100 6.80 0.74 -8.88
C ILE A 100 7.10 0.83 -10.37
N ILE A 101 6.06 1.05 -11.17
CA ILE A 101 6.15 1.21 -12.61
C ILE A 101 5.46 2.51 -13.07
N SER A 102 5.97 3.12 -14.12
CA SER A 102 5.36 4.30 -14.76
C SER A 102 4.22 3.92 -15.70
N ASP A 103 4.33 2.75 -16.34
CA ASP A 103 3.37 2.24 -17.32
C ASP A 103 3.39 0.70 -17.39
N VAL A 104 2.43 0.12 -18.12
CA VAL A 104 2.30 -1.34 -18.22
C VAL A 104 3.38 -1.97 -19.09
N ALA A 105 3.97 -1.23 -20.05
CA ALA A 105 5.05 -1.74 -20.89
C ALA A 105 6.27 -2.09 -20.04
N GLN A 106 6.57 -1.27 -19.03
CA GLN A 106 7.64 -1.51 -18.08
C GLN A 106 7.46 -2.84 -17.32
N ALA A 107 6.24 -3.08 -16.83
CA ALA A 107 5.92 -4.32 -16.12
C ALA A 107 6.02 -5.56 -17.03
N ILE A 108 5.46 -5.48 -18.25
CA ILE A 108 5.52 -6.60 -19.22
C ILE A 108 6.97 -6.86 -19.65
N GLY A 109 7.74 -5.79 -19.87
CA GLY A 109 9.17 -5.90 -20.22
C GLY A 109 10.00 -6.54 -19.10
N ALA A 110 9.72 -6.20 -17.85
CA ALA A 110 10.42 -6.75 -16.69
C ALA A 110 10.20 -8.26 -16.49
N VAL A 111 9.09 -8.81 -17.02
CA VAL A 111 8.77 -10.25 -16.95
C VAL A 111 8.94 -10.97 -18.29
N ALA A 112 9.65 -10.36 -19.25
CA ALA A 112 9.82 -10.95 -20.59
C ALA A 112 10.49 -12.32 -20.54
N ASP A 113 11.43 -12.53 -19.62
CA ASP A 113 12.18 -13.77 -19.44
C ASP A 113 11.46 -14.82 -18.58
N GLU A 114 10.31 -14.45 -17.99
CA GLU A 114 9.48 -15.39 -17.23
C GLU A 114 8.80 -16.39 -18.15
N ALA A 115 8.39 -17.55 -17.59
CA ALA A 115 7.87 -18.67 -18.37
C ALA A 115 6.85 -18.22 -19.43
N ALA A 116 7.16 -18.51 -20.68
CA ALA A 116 6.26 -18.26 -21.80
C ALA A 116 4.94 -19.02 -21.55
N GLY A 117 3.81 -18.30 -21.59
CA GLY A 117 2.47 -18.85 -21.37
C GLY A 117 1.78 -18.40 -20.08
N ASP A 118 2.51 -17.81 -19.11
CA ASP A 118 1.87 -17.21 -17.94
C ASP A 118 1.06 -15.96 -18.34
N THR A 119 -0.17 -15.91 -17.88
CA THR A 119 -1.00 -14.71 -18.07
C THR A 119 -0.52 -13.59 -17.14
N PHE A 120 -0.38 -12.40 -17.70
CA PHE A 120 -0.13 -11.17 -16.93
C PHE A 120 -1.46 -10.50 -16.59
N TYR A 121 -1.72 -10.28 -15.32
CA TYR A 121 -2.95 -9.68 -14.83
C TYR A 121 -2.73 -8.21 -14.44
N ALA A 122 -3.49 -7.31 -15.04
CA ALA A 122 -3.50 -5.90 -14.68
C ALA A 122 -4.87 -5.52 -14.08
N VAL A 123 -4.88 -5.03 -12.86
CA VAL A 123 -6.10 -4.56 -12.18
C VAL A 123 -5.98 -3.07 -11.94
N ALA A 124 -6.98 -2.31 -12.38
CA ALA A 124 -6.94 -0.85 -12.29
C ALA A 124 -8.26 -0.28 -11.76
N ASN A 125 -8.18 0.81 -10.98
CA ASN A 125 -9.37 1.54 -10.58
C ASN A 125 -9.92 2.40 -11.74
N TYR A 126 -10.97 3.16 -11.48
CA TYR A 126 -11.82 3.73 -12.52
C TYR A 126 -11.05 4.66 -13.50
N THR A 127 -10.25 5.60 -13.01
CA THR A 127 -9.51 6.52 -13.87
C THR A 127 -8.16 5.99 -14.36
N ALA A 128 -7.62 4.95 -13.71
CA ALA A 128 -6.42 4.28 -14.18
C ALA A 128 -6.70 3.30 -15.34
N PHE A 129 -7.91 2.76 -15.42
CA PHE A 129 -8.25 1.74 -16.42
C PHE A 129 -8.24 2.23 -17.87
N PRO A 130 -8.84 3.40 -18.26
CA PRO A 130 -8.81 3.86 -19.66
C PRO A 130 -7.40 4.11 -20.21
N PRO A 131 -6.47 4.78 -19.50
CA PRO A 131 -5.09 4.91 -19.97
C PRO A 131 -4.39 3.55 -20.12
N LEU A 132 -4.58 2.64 -19.15
CA LEU A 132 -4.05 1.27 -19.23
C LEU A 132 -4.52 0.54 -20.49
N VAL A 133 -5.83 0.58 -20.80
CA VAL A 133 -6.38 -0.03 -22.02
C VAL A 133 -5.76 0.58 -23.28
N LYS A 134 -5.64 1.91 -23.34
CA LYS A 134 -5.01 2.61 -24.45
C LYS A 134 -3.56 2.19 -24.69
N GLU A 135 -2.81 2.00 -23.60
CA GLU A 135 -1.44 1.50 -23.69
C GLU A 135 -1.39 0.06 -24.23
N LEU A 136 -2.23 -0.82 -23.66
CA LEU A 136 -2.32 -2.22 -24.09
C LEU A 136 -2.74 -2.36 -25.56
N ASP A 137 -3.68 -1.52 -26.01
CA ASP A 137 -4.07 -1.45 -27.43
C ASP A 137 -2.88 -1.05 -28.32
N GLY A 138 -2.05 -0.13 -27.86
CA GLY A 138 -0.84 0.30 -28.55
C GLY A 138 0.30 -0.74 -28.55
N LEU A 139 0.24 -1.74 -27.69
CA LEU A 139 1.20 -2.83 -27.58
C LEU A 139 0.70 -4.14 -28.21
N LYS A 140 -0.53 -4.18 -28.69
CA LYS A 140 -1.15 -5.37 -29.24
C LYS A 140 -0.30 -5.96 -30.38
N GLY A 141 0.06 -7.21 -30.26
CA GLY A 141 0.91 -7.92 -31.24
C GLY A 141 2.38 -7.49 -31.25
N ALA A 142 2.81 -6.63 -30.33
CA ALA A 142 4.21 -6.26 -30.18
C ALA A 142 5.05 -7.46 -29.70
N ASP A 143 6.26 -7.58 -30.25
CA ASP A 143 7.25 -8.54 -29.76
C ASP A 143 7.97 -8.02 -28.48
N ALA A 144 8.75 -8.90 -27.86
CA ALA A 144 9.47 -8.58 -26.63
C ALA A 144 10.46 -7.41 -26.81
N ALA A 145 11.12 -7.32 -27.99
CA ALA A 145 12.06 -6.24 -28.28
C ALA A 145 11.37 -4.87 -28.36
N THR A 146 10.17 -4.83 -28.99
CA THR A 146 9.35 -3.62 -29.08
C THR A 146 8.87 -3.18 -27.70
N VAL A 147 8.43 -4.10 -26.84
CA VAL A 147 8.01 -3.81 -25.48
C VAL A 147 9.18 -3.29 -24.65
N ALA A 148 10.34 -3.93 -24.73
CA ALA A 148 11.56 -3.50 -24.02
C ALA A 148 12.02 -2.10 -24.48
N ALA A 149 11.96 -1.79 -25.78
CA ALA A 149 12.32 -0.47 -26.29
C ALA A 149 11.36 0.63 -25.76
N ARG A 150 10.05 0.35 -25.65
CA ARG A 150 9.09 1.26 -25.04
C ARG A 150 9.31 1.45 -23.54
N ALA A 151 9.55 0.36 -22.82
CA ALA A 151 9.87 0.41 -21.39
C ALA A 151 11.11 1.29 -21.13
N ALA A 152 12.14 1.21 -21.98
CA ALA A 152 13.35 2.01 -21.87
C ALA A 152 13.12 3.52 -22.12
N THR A 153 12.17 3.89 -22.99
CA THR A 153 11.85 5.31 -23.27
C THR A 153 11.03 5.96 -22.17
N CYS A 154 10.31 5.16 -21.38
CA CYS A 154 9.52 5.64 -20.24
C CYS A 154 10.33 5.68 -18.92
N ALA A 155 11.55 5.15 -18.92
CA ALA A 155 12.42 5.08 -17.75
C ALA A 155 12.95 6.45 -17.25
N ASP A 156 12.55 7.56 -17.88
CA ASP A 156 12.97 8.92 -17.49
C ASP A 156 12.02 9.60 -16.47
N GLY A 157 11.05 8.87 -15.97
CA GLY A 157 10.33 9.19 -14.74
C GLY A 157 11.14 8.64 -13.57
N SER A 158 12.05 9.47 -13.01
CA SER A 158 12.81 9.15 -11.82
C SER A 158 11.91 8.49 -10.76
N ALA A 159 11.91 7.15 -10.71
CA ALA A 159 11.78 6.51 -9.43
C ALA A 159 12.96 7.05 -8.62
N VAL A 160 12.72 8.13 -7.90
CA VAL A 160 13.61 8.54 -6.84
C VAL A 160 13.60 7.32 -5.92
N PRO A 161 14.70 6.53 -5.88
CA PRO A 161 14.88 5.71 -4.72
C PRO A 161 14.92 6.76 -3.63
N VAL A 162 13.87 6.79 -2.82
CA VAL A 162 14.01 7.38 -1.50
C VAL A 162 14.90 6.40 -0.75
N GLY A 163 16.14 6.35 -1.15
CA GLY A 163 17.24 5.94 -0.34
C GLY A 163 17.31 6.99 0.75
N ILE A 164 16.41 6.88 1.71
CA ILE A 164 16.60 7.54 3.00
C ILE A 164 17.89 6.90 3.49
N ALA A 165 18.96 7.71 3.52
CA ALA A 165 20.21 7.29 4.13
C ALA A 165 19.86 6.71 5.52
N PRO A 166 20.47 5.59 5.93
CA PRO A 166 20.23 5.04 7.25
C PRO A 166 20.42 6.17 8.27
N VAL A 167 19.37 6.50 9.00
CA VAL A 167 19.46 7.47 10.09
C VAL A 167 20.05 6.71 11.26
N GLU A 168 21.31 7.00 11.59
CA GLU A 168 21.91 6.49 12.82
C GLU A 168 21.32 7.28 13.99
N LEU A 169 20.45 6.65 14.73
CA LEU A 169 19.91 7.18 15.97
C LEU A 169 20.79 6.74 17.14
N SER A 170 21.05 7.64 18.06
CA SER A 170 21.79 7.35 19.31
C SER A 170 21.01 6.43 20.27
N ARG A 171 19.68 6.35 20.10
CA ARG A 171 18.76 5.48 20.82
C ARG A 171 17.61 5.06 19.93
N PRO A 172 16.85 3.99 20.26
CA PRO A 172 15.62 3.66 19.57
C PRO A 172 14.61 4.83 19.62
N LEU A 173 13.91 5.07 18.51
CA LEU A 173 12.77 5.96 18.48
C LEU A 173 11.68 5.43 19.40
N ARG A 174 11.19 6.25 20.33
CA ARG A 174 10.22 5.86 21.33
C ARG A 174 8.83 6.40 20.98
N ILE A 175 7.90 5.48 20.74
CA ILE A 175 6.48 5.79 20.53
C ILE A 175 5.73 5.42 21.80
N VAL A 176 5.02 6.38 22.40
CA VAL A 176 4.14 6.13 23.55
C VAL A 176 2.69 6.13 23.05
N TYR A 177 2.01 4.99 23.19
CA TYR A 177 0.62 4.83 22.79
C TYR A 177 -0.27 4.87 24.02
N LEU A 178 -1.09 5.93 24.11
CA LEU A 178 -1.93 6.22 25.26
C LEU A 178 -3.29 5.55 25.14
N TYR A 179 -3.65 4.83 26.19
CA TYR A 179 -4.98 4.26 26.43
C TYR A 179 -5.54 3.40 25.31
N PRO A 180 -4.75 2.44 24.75
CA PRO A 180 -5.23 1.56 23.68
C PRO A 180 -6.43 0.70 24.10
N ASP A 181 -6.60 0.47 25.41
CA ASP A 181 -7.71 -0.26 26.01
C ASP A 181 -9.02 0.53 26.06
N ALA A 182 -8.97 1.86 25.95
CA ALA A 182 -10.14 2.74 25.94
C ALA A 182 -10.33 3.47 24.60
N LEU A 183 -9.26 3.82 23.91
CA LEU A 183 -9.27 4.66 22.72
C LEU A 183 -8.69 3.93 21.50
N ASN A 184 -9.45 2.97 20.96
CA ASN A 184 -9.10 2.25 19.74
C ASN A 184 -10.34 1.90 18.90
N LEU A 185 -11.36 2.76 18.94
CA LEU A 185 -12.65 2.48 18.32
C LEU A 185 -12.56 2.41 16.79
N TYR A 186 -11.69 3.20 16.20
CA TYR A 186 -11.52 3.31 14.74
C TYR A 186 -10.27 2.59 14.22
N GLY A 187 -9.74 1.63 14.97
CA GLY A 187 -8.53 0.90 14.58
C GLY A 187 -7.25 1.73 14.71
N ASP A 188 -7.25 2.70 15.61
CA ASP A 188 -6.13 3.63 15.81
C ASP A 188 -4.81 2.94 16.12
N GLY A 189 -4.85 1.75 16.74
CA GLY A 189 -3.69 0.88 16.92
C GLY A 189 -3.00 0.50 15.61
N GLY A 190 -3.75 0.46 14.50
CA GLY A 190 -3.19 0.25 13.17
C GLY A 190 -2.18 1.33 12.76
N ASN A 191 -2.37 2.58 13.18
CA ASN A 191 -1.41 3.65 12.93
C ASN A 191 -0.08 3.41 13.65
N VAL A 192 -0.13 2.93 14.89
CA VAL A 192 1.06 2.59 15.68
C VAL A 192 1.82 1.43 15.02
N ILE A 193 1.11 0.37 14.63
CA ILE A 193 1.67 -0.78 13.90
C ILE A 193 2.32 -0.30 12.59
N ALA A 194 1.67 0.60 11.85
CA ALA A 194 2.20 1.13 10.61
C ALA A 194 3.51 1.91 10.82
N LEU A 195 3.57 2.75 11.86
CA LEU A 195 4.79 3.49 12.21
C LEU A 195 5.92 2.53 12.61
N GLU A 196 5.66 1.58 13.49
CA GLU A 196 6.63 0.59 13.95
C GLU A 196 7.20 -0.21 12.76
N ARG A 197 6.32 -0.73 11.88
CA ARG A 197 6.74 -1.49 10.70
C ARG A 197 7.57 -0.64 9.74
N ARG A 198 7.15 0.60 9.49
CA ARG A 198 7.88 1.52 8.60
C ARG A 198 9.28 1.86 9.14
N CYS A 199 9.43 2.02 10.44
CA CYS A 199 10.72 2.17 11.10
C CYS A 199 11.58 0.92 10.92
N THR A 200 11.04 -0.24 11.28
CA THR A 200 11.72 -1.54 11.17
C THR A 200 12.20 -1.81 9.74
N TRP A 201 11.37 -1.59 8.73
CA TRP A 201 11.73 -1.80 7.33
C TRP A 201 12.84 -0.86 6.83
N ARG A 202 13.05 0.26 7.50
CA ARG A 202 14.12 1.23 7.19
C ARG A 202 15.36 1.05 8.05
N GLY A 203 15.40 0.01 8.87
CA GLY A 203 16.49 -0.21 9.82
C GLY A 203 16.54 0.82 10.94
N ILE A 204 15.44 1.55 11.19
CA ILE A 204 15.34 2.51 12.28
C ILE A 204 14.92 1.74 13.54
N PRO A 205 15.75 1.69 14.59
CA PRO A 205 15.36 1.08 15.85
C PRO A 205 14.15 1.81 16.44
N VAL A 206 13.11 1.08 16.82
CA VAL A 206 11.88 1.65 17.37
C VAL A 206 11.40 0.83 18.55
N ARG A 207 10.81 1.50 19.55
CA ARG A 207 10.14 0.90 20.70
C ARG A 207 8.76 1.53 20.86
N VAL A 208 7.75 0.69 21.06
CA VAL A 208 6.38 1.12 21.37
C VAL A 208 6.09 0.77 22.85
N ASP A 209 5.76 1.78 23.61
CA ASP A 209 5.33 1.63 25.01
C ASP A 209 3.82 1.95 25.07
N GLU A 210 2.99 0.98 25.47
CA GLU A 210 1.56 1.21 25.74
C GLU A 210 1.38 1.69 27.18
N VAL A 211 0.55 2.72 27.37
CA VAL A 211 0.11 3.18 28.70
C VAL A 211 -1.40 3.01 28.76
N ARG A 212 -1.86 2.14 29.65
CA ARG A 212 -3.26 1.78 29.83
C ARG A 212 -3.95 2.64 30.89
N MET A 213 -5.28 2.57 30.93
CA MET A 213 -6.06 3.26 31.96
C MET A 213 -5.59 2.86 33.35
N GLY A 214 -5.38 3.89 34.22
CA GLY A 214 -4.88 3.71 35.60
C GLY A 214 -3.36 3.59 35.73
N GLU A 215 -2.61 3.58 34.62
CA GLU A 215 -1.14 3.55 34.65
C GLU A 215 -0.55 4.97 34.69
N SER A 216 0.62 5.09 35.28
CA SER A 216 1.33 6.37 35.33
C SER A 216 1.99 6.67 33.99
N LEU A 217 1.75 7.86 33.45
CA LEU A 217 2.45 8.35 32.26
C LEU A 217 3.94 8.53 32.54
N ASP A 218 4.76 8.00 31.64
CA ASP A 218 6.15 8.36 31.48
C ASP A 218 6.38 8.78 30.03
N LEU A 219 6.50 10.08 29.80
CA LEU A 219 6.74 10.69 28.51
C LEU A 219 8.19 11.14 28.34
N THR A 220 9.06 10.81 29.28
CA THR A 220 10.49 11.12 29.19
C THR A 220 11.10 10.47 27.95
N ASP A 221 11.79 11.24 27.14
CA ASP A 221 12.39 10.77 25.88
C ASP A 221 11.39 10.17 24.87
N ALA A 222 10.09 10.45 24.98
CA ALA A 222 9.12 10.08 23.97
C ALA A 222 9.31 10.96 22.72
N ASP A 223 9.52 10.32 21.56
CA ASP A 223 9.64 11.01 20.28
C ASP A 223 8.26 11.24 19.64
N ILE A 224 7.35 10.31 19.86
CA ILE A 224 5.97 10.37 19.36
C ILE A 224 5.03 9.92 20.48
N VAL A 225 4.01 10.72 20.74
CA VAL A 225 2.89 10.35 21.60
C VAL A 225 1.63 10.22 20.75
N MET A 226 0.99 9.06 20.80
CA MET A 226 -0.24 8.78 20.06
C MET A 226 -1.39 8.47 20.98
N MET A 227 -2.57 8.94 20.63
CA MET A 227 -3.81 8.66 21.30
C MET A 227 -4.91 8.47 20.25
N GLY A 228 -5.70 7.43 20.37
CA GLY A 228 -6.77 7.12 19.44
C GLY A 228 -8.09 7.81 19.75
N GLY A 229 -9.14 7.41 19.02
CA GLY A 229 -10.52 7.83 19.25
C GLY A 229 -11.31 6.78 20.04
N GLY A 230 -12.37 7.25 20.73
CA GLY A 230 -13.26 6.39 21.51
C GLY A 230 -14.68 6.92 21.55
N SER A 231 -15.59 6.18 22.20
CA SER A 231 -16.94 6.68 22.48
C SER A 231 -16.88 7.90 23.42
N ASP A 232 -17.94 8.72 23.45
CA ASP A 232 -18.03 9.88 24.33
C ASP A 232 -17.76 9.50 25.79
N ARG A 233 -18.23 8.33 26.22
CA ARG A 233 -18.00 7.79 27.55
C ARG A 233 -16.53 7.52 27.81
N ASP A 234 -15.85 6.87 26.87
CA ASP A 234 -14.43 6.50 27.02
C ASP A 234 -13.55 7.74 26.94
N GLN A 235 -13.88 8.69 26.06
CA GLN A 235 -13.19 9.98 25.98
C GLN A 235 -13.30 10.77 27.29
N LEU A 236 -14.48 10.78 27.95
CA LEU A 236 -14.64 11.42 29.25
C LEU A 236 -13.80 10.75 30.34
N ALA A 237 -13.73 9.41 30.37
CA ALA A 237 -12.92 8.68 31.31
C ALA A 237 -11.44 8.99 31.13
N VAL A 238 -10.96 8.97 29.88
CA VAL A 238 -9.56 9.32 29.54
C VAL A 238 -9.25 10.78 29.84
N ALA A 239 -10.18 11.70 29.61
CA ALA A 239 -9.98 13.12 29.95
C ALA A 239 -9.73 13.31 31.47
N HIS A 240 -10.45 12.59 32.31
CA HIS A 240 -10.21 12.62 33.76
C HIS A 240 -8.82 12.09 34.14
N GLU A 241 -8.38 11.01 33.50
CA GLU A 241 -7.07 10.41 33.72
C GLU A 241 -5.94 11.35 33.27
N LEU A 242 -6.08 11.96 32.08
CA LEU A 242 -5.11 12.94 31.57
C LEU A 242 -5.03 14.19 32.43
N LEU A 243 -6.17 14.70 32.91
CA LEU A 243 -6.19 15.85 33.83
C LEU A 243 -5.46 15.57 35.15
N ALA A 244 -5.56 14.35 35.65
CA ALA A 244 -4.81 13.94 36.86
C ALA A 244 -3.30 13.93 36.63
N GLN A 245 -2.84 13.79 35.39
CA GLN A 245 -1.43 13.72 34.99
C GLN A 245 -1.00 14.91 34.10
N LYS A 246 -1.77 16.01 34.12
CA LYS A 246 -1.62 17.18 33.23
C LYS A 246 -0.19 17.75 33.19
N ASP A 247 0.49 17.76 34.34
CA ASP A 247 1.81 18.37 34.44
C ASP A 247 2.86 17.58 33.62
N LYS A 248 2.70 16.26 33.51
CA LYS A 248 3.57 15.42 32.68
C LYS A 248 3.34 15.67 31.19
N VAL A 249 2.07 15.84 30.79
CA VAL A 249 1.70 16.15 29.40
C VAL A 249 2.18 17.55 29.04
N ALA A 250 2.00 18.54 29.94
CA ALA A 250 2.46 19.90 29.72
C ALA A 250 3.98 19.96 29.55
N SER A 251 4.73 19.30 30.43
CA SER A 251 6.20 19.22 30.34
C SER A 251 6.63 18.62 28.99
N TYR A 252 6.01 17.52 28.55
CA TYR A 252 6.33 16.90 27.26
C TYR A 252 6.10 17.88 26.09
N VAL A 253 4.98 18.62 26.09
CA VAL A 253 4.66 19.56 25.02
C VAL A 253 5.61 20.77 25.02
N GLU A 254 5.98 21.27 26.20
CA GLU A 254 6.90 22.41 26.36
C GLU A 254 8.34 22.04 25.99
N ASP A 255 8.79 20.82 26.33
CA ASP A 255 10.17 20.36 26.07
C ASP A 255 10.37 19.85 24.64
N SER A 256 9.30 19.50 23.93
CA SER A 256 9.35 18.91 22.57
C SER A 256 8.97 19.89 21.46
N GLY A 257 8.63 21.13 21.79
CA GLY A 257 8.16 22.19 20.86
C GLY A 257 9.28 23.01 20.25
#